data_f6a4667e4600677a9c203dc410448a27
#
_entry.id   f6a4667e4600677a9c203dc410448a27
#
_cell.length_a   1.000
_cell.length_b   1.000
_cell.length_c   1.000
_cell.angle_alpha   90.00
_cell.angle_beta   90.00
_cell.angle_gamma   90.00
#
_symmetry.space_group_name_H-M   'P 1'
#
loop_
_entity.id
_entity.type
_entity.pdbx_description
1 polymer ?
#
loop_
_entity_poly.entity_id
_entity_poly.type
_entity_poly.pdbx_seq_one_letter_code
_entity_poly.pdbx_strand_id
1 'polypeptide(L)'
;MNSGSSVEIQLYNPGVFCNTGIMNLKNFLLVLPALLLAGCASTFTRLTPLEQPRNPNNQYPVEVQFNSTQQSLRWDSIKPYVLVNGDLYPLRPVELVQNRWEGFVPVPAGANTVAFRFKFDYLYNNVGTPPKPNSAWSPAYQLRVIDQ
;
A
#
# COMPACT_ATOMS: atom_id res chain seq x y z
N MET A 1 63.85 -18.51 -41.84
CA MET A 1 63.73 -18.69 -40.38
C MET A 1 62.37 -18.28 -40.02
N ASN A 2 61.54 -19.27 -39.82
CA ASN A 2 60.09 -19.12 -39.76
C ASN A 2 59.66 -19.60 -38.34
N SER A 3 59.09 -18.75 -37.59
CA SER A 3 58.56 -19.12 -36.27
C SER A 3 57.04 -18.89 -36.28
N GLY A 4 56.33 -19.98 -36.46
CA GLY A 4 54.85 -19.98 -36.42
C GLY A 4 54.39 -19.97 -34.93
N SER A 5 53.57 -18.98 -34.61
CA SER A 5 52.83 -18.93 -33.38
C SER A 5 51.50 -19.60 -33.56
N SER A 6 51.30 -20.75 -32.97
CA SER A 6 50.04 -21.44 -32.87
C SER A 6 49.15 -20.74 -31.86
N VAL A 7 48.01 -20.23 -32.32
CA VAL A 7 46.96 -19.69 -31.41
C VAL A 7 46.11 -20.86 -30.97
N GLU A 8 46.23 -21.18 -29.71
CA GLU A 8 45.42 -22.19 -29.02
C GLU A 8 44.06 -21.56 -28.63
N ILE A 9 43.01 -21.96 -29.29
CA ILE A 9 41.64 -21.51 -28.99
C ILE A 9 41.13 -22.36 -27.84
N GLN A 10 41.11 -21.78 -26.62
CA GLN A 10 40.47 -22.37 -25.47
C GLN A 10 38.96 -22.31 -25.66
N LEU A 11 38.37 -23.48 -25.93
CA LEU A 11 36.91 -23.65 -25.93
C LEU A 11 36.39 -23.54 -24.47
N TYR A 12 35.83 -22.38 -24.15
CA TYR A 12 35.12 -22.16 -22.89
C TYR A 12 33.78 -22.94 -22.94
N ASN A 13 33.72 -23.99 -22.16
CA ASN A 13 32.53 -24.80 -21.99
C ASN A 13 31.72 -24.25 -20.78
N PRO A 14 30.59 -23.55 -20.97
CA PRO A 14 29.73 -23.15 -19.86
C PRO A 14 28.89 -24.37 -19.46
N GLY A 15 29.42 -25.14 -18.52
CA GLY A 15 28.62 -26.14 -17.83
C GLY A 15 27.50 -25.47 -17.05
N VAL A 16 26.31 -25.40 -17.67
CA VAL A 16 25.08 -25.04 -16.96
C VAL A 16 24.73 -26.20 -16.02
N PHE A 17 25.17 -26.09 -14.79
CA PHE A 17 24.64 -26.92 -13.72
C PHE A 17 23.23 -26.44 -13.40
N CYS A 18 22.22 -26.99 -14.10
CA CYS A 18 20.87 -27.03 -13.57
C CYS A 18 20.88 -27.88 -12.29
N ASN A 19 21.13 -27.23 -11.15
CA ASN A 19 20.92 -27.85 -9.87
C ASN A 19 19.42 -27.90 -9.60
N THR A 20 18.75 -28.88 -10.18
CA THR A 20 17.39 -29.29 -9.77
C THR A 20 17.51 -29.91 -8.38
N GLY A 21 17.69 -29.04 -7.39
CA GLY A 21 17.55 -29.44 -6.00
C GLY A 21 16.13 -29.97 -5.83
N ILE A 22 16.03 -31.29 -5.69
CA ILE A 22 14.80 -32.00 -5.31
C ILE A 22 14.39 -31.38 -3.97
N MET A 23 13.45 -30.43 -4.00
CA MET A 23 12.85 -29.86 -2.78
C MET A 23 12.23 -31.03 -2.01
N ASN A 24 12.81 -31.33 -0.85
CA ASN A 24 12.32 -32.37 0.03
C ASN A 24 10.82 -32.14 0.29
N LEU A 25 10.00 -33.14 0.03
CA LEU A 25 8.56 -33.11 0.22
C LEU A 25 8.15 -32.58 1.61
N LYS A 26 8.98 -32.79 2.62
CA LYS A 26 8.81 -32.23 3.97
C LYS A 26 8.90 -30.69 4.01
N ASN A 27 9.79 -30.10 3.21
CA ASN A 27 9.94 -28.64 3.13
C ASN A 27 8.81 -28.00 2.28
N PHE A 28 8.31 -28.71 1.29
CA PHE A 28 7.13 -28.30 0.50
C PHE A 28 5.86 -28.26 1.37
N LEU A 29 5.69 -29.22 2.28
CA LEU A 29 4.55 -29.27 3.20
C LEU A 29 4.56 -28.14 4.23
N LEU A 30 5.75 -27.56 4.55
CA LEU A 30 5.89 -26.41 5.47
C LEU A 30 5.67 -25.07 4.79
N VAL A 31 5.93 -24.95 3.47
CA VAL A 31 5.75 -23.71 2.71
C VAL A 31 4.31 -23.51 2.28
N LEU A 32 3.57 -24.59 2.05
CA LEU A 32 2.16 -24.55 1.61
C LEU A 32 1.23 -23.81 2.59
N PRO A 33 1.27 -24.04 3.93
CA PRO A 33 0.43 -23.30 4.87
C PRO A 33 0.80 -21.81 5.01
N ALA A 34 2.04 -21.42 4.75
CA ALA A 34 2.46 -20.03 4.79
C ALA A 34 1.86 -19.18 3.64
N LEU A 35 1.58 -19.78 2.49
CA LEU A 35 0.91 -19.14 1.37
C LEU A 35 -0.60 -18.94 1.60
N LEU A 36 -1.21 -19.73 2.48
CA LEU A 36 -2.64 -19.62 2.81
C LEU A 36 -2.95 -18.50 3.82
N LEU A 37 -1.93 -17.88 4.42
CA LEU A 37 -2.03 -16.74 5.35
C LEU A 37 -2.05 -15.38 4.63
N ALA A 38 -2.15 -15.34 3.29
CA ALA A 38 -2.45 -14.12 2.55
C ALA A 38 -3.88 -13.65 2.91
N GLY A 39 -4.00 -13.15 4.13
CA GLY A 39 -5.25 -12.70 4.73
C GLY A 39 -5.87 -11.55 3.94
N CYS A 40 -7.15 -11.29 4.18
CA CYS A 40 -7.95 -10.22 3.62
C CYS A 40 -7.17 -8.90 3.62
N ALA A 41 -6.61 -8.54 2.48
CA ALA A 41 -5.86 -7.31 2.35
C ALA A 41 -6.80 -6.17 2.00
N SER A 42 -6.77 -5.11 2.81
CA SER A 42 -7.33 -3.82 2.44
C SER A 42 -6.26 -3.00 1.74
N THR A 43 -6.62 -2.35 0.64
CA THR A 43 -5.71 -1.50 -0.13
C THR A 43 -6.19 -0.07 -0.15
N PHE A 44 -5.23 0.85 -0.06
CA PHE A 44 -5.44 2.29 -0.15
C PHE A 44 -4.72 2.83 -1.37
N THR A 45 -5.45 3.43 -2.28
CA THR A 45 -4.89 4.15 -3.43
C THR A 45 -5.11 5.63 -3.23
N ARG A 46 -4.04 6.37 -3.00
CA ARG A 46 -4.09 7.83 -2.94
C ARG A 46 -4.27 8.39 -4.35
N LEU A 47 -5.19 9.33 -4.51
CA LEU A 47 -5.58 9.88 -5.80
C LEU A 47 -5.11 11.32 -6.02
N THR A 48 -4.78 12.05 -4.94
CA THR A 48 -4.28 13.43 -5.00
C THR A 48 -2.75 13.49 -5.01
N PRO A 49 -2.14 14.52 -5.65
CA PRO A 49 -0.70 14.76 -5.60
C PRO A 49 -0.21 14.99 -4.17
N LEU A 50 1.05 14.60 -3.89
CA LEU A 50 1.72 14.89 -2.62
C LEU A 50 2.39 16.27 -2.61
N GLU A 51 2.54 16.91 -3.76
CA GLU A 51 3.02 18.27 -3.87
C GLU A 51 1.86 19.17 -4.28
N GLN A 52 1.60 20.19 -3.48
CA GLN A 52 0.50 21.12 -3.71
C GLN A 52 0.97 22.55 -3.48
N PRO A 53 0.50 23.51 -4.28
CA PRO A 53 0.86 24.92 -4.11
C PRO A 53 0.30 25.45 -2.78
N ARG A 54 1.04 26.39 -2.17
CA ARG A 54 0.60 27.03 -0.94
C ARG A 54 -0.71 27.75 -1.14
N ASN A 55 -1.64 27.52 -0.24
CA ASN A 55 -2.93 28.21 -0.23
C ASN A 55 -3.14 28.97 1.09
N PRO A 56 -3.93 30.06 1.08
CA PRO A 56 -4.12 30.91 2.25
C PRO A 56 -4.87 30.22 3.39
N ASN A 57 -5.64 29.19 3.10
CA ASN A 57 -6.45 28.49 4.10
C ASN A 57 -5.67 27.38 4.82
N ASN A 58 -4.47 27.04 4.36
CA ASN A 58 -3.66 25.93 4.89
C ASN A 58 -4.41 24.58 4.97
N GLN A 59 -5.41 24.40 4.10
CA GLN A 59 -6.20 23.18 3.98
C GLN A 59 -5.96 22.57 2.60
N TYR A 60 -5.39 21.37 2.57
CA TYR A 60 -4.95 20.74 1.32
C TYR A 60 -5.84 19.54 1.01
N PRO A 61 -6.49 19.51 -0.17
CA PRO A 61 -7.40 18.43 -0.53
C PRO A 61 -6.65 17.11 -0.64
N VAL A 62 -7.26 16.07 -0.14
CA VAL A 62 -6.80 14.70 -0.28
C VAL A 62 -7.95 13.80 -0.66
N GLU A 63 -7.67 12.84 -1.51
CA GLU A 63 -8.64 11.85 -1.97
C GLU A 63 -8.02 10.47 -1.94
N VAL A 64 -8.80 9.49 -1.50
CA VAL A 64 -8.35 8.10 -1.36
C VAL A 64 -9.42 7.15 -1.85
N GLN A 65 -8.98 6.11 -2.55
CA GLN A 65 -9.79 4.94 -2.84
C GLN A 65 -9.42 3.82 -1.86
N PHE A 66 -10.43 3.23 -1.25
CA PHE A 66 -10.28 2.09 -0.35
C PHE A 66 -10.93 0.86 -0.96
N ASN A 67 -10.18 -0.23 -1.08
CA ASN A 67 -10.71 -1.51 -1.50
C ASN A 67 -10.38 -2.57 -0.44
N SER A 68 -11.29 -3.52 -0.26
CA SER A 68 -11.10 -4.64 0.64
C SER A 68 -11.56 -5.93 -0.02
N THR A 69 -10.76 -6.97 0.12
CA THR A 69 -11.13 -8.33 -0.28
C THR A 69 -11.95 -9.05 0.79
N GLN A 70 -12.17 -8.43 1.95
CA GLN A 70 -12.97 -8.98 3.04
C GLN A 70 -14.47 -8.95 2.69
N GLN A 71 -15.02 -10.08 2.26
CA GLN A 71 -16.42 -10.21 1.85
C GLN A 71 -17.42 -9.91 2.98
N SER A 72 -17.03 -10.09 4.22
CA SER A 72 -17.86 -9.83 5.40
C SER A 72 -17.85 -8.37 5.87
N LEU A 73 -17.10 -7.47 5.20
CA LEU A 73 -17.04 -6.07 5.51
C LEU A 73 -18.40 -5.40 5.25
N ARG A 74 -18.89 -4.64 6.21
CA ARG A 74 -20.10 -3.84 6.08
C ARG A 74 -19.74 -2.46 5.56
N TRP A 75 -19.94 -2.24 4.27
CA TRP A 75 -19.62 -1.00 3.58
C TRP A 75 -20.35 0.22 4.14
N ASP A 76 -21.59 0.02 4.59
CA ASP A 76 -22.44 1.02 5.23
C ASP A 76 -21.94 1.48 6.62
N SER A 77 -21.05 0.73 7.22
CA SER A 77 -20.48 1.04 8.54
C SER A 77 -19.15 1.78 8.49
N ILE A 78 -18.61 2.05 7.30
CA ILE A 78 -17.30 2.69 7.15
C ILE A 78 -17.33 4.12 7.69
N LYS A 79 -16.38 4.41 8.60
CA LYS A 79 -16.07 5.74 9.10
C LYS A 79 -14.64 6.09 8.71
N PRO A 80 -14.48 6.87 7.63
CA PRO A 80 -13.17 7.20 7.09
C PRO A 80 -12.60 8.47 7.71
N TYR A 81 -11.30 8.45 8.01
CA TYR A 81 -10.57 9.57 8.58
C TYR A 81 -9.21 9.74 7.91
N VAL A 82 -8.68 10.96 7.94
CA VAL A 82 -7.26 11.23 7.77
C VAL A 82 -6.66 11.62 9.12
N LEU A 83 -5.56 10.97 9.49
CA LEU A 83 -4.78 11.27 10.70
C LEU A 83 -3.64 12.22 10.34
N VAL A 84 -3.59 13.36 11.01
CA VAL A 84 -2.55 14.40 10.85
C VAL A 84 -2.08 14.84 12.24
N ASN A 85 -0.81 14.77 12.52
CA ASN A 85 -0.22 15.20 13.80
C ASN A 85 -0.90 14.64 15.07
N GLY A 86 -1.54 13.49 14.97
CA GLY A 86 -2.27 12.86 16.08
C GLY A 86 -3.78 13.09 16.07
N ASP A 87 -4.29 14.04 15.29
CA ASP A 87 -5.70 14.36 15.17
C ASP A 87 -6.36 13.64 13.98
N LEU A 88 -7.62 13.22 14.19
CA LEU A 88 -8.45 12.57 13.20
C LEU A 88 -9.43 13.57 12.57
N TYR A 89 -9.33 13.73 11.25
CA TYR A 89 -10.25 14.55 10.46
C TYR A 89 -11.13 13.64 9.61
N PRO A 90 -12.47 13.80 9.66
CA PRO A 90 -13.37 12.95 8.91
C PRO A 90 -13.25 13.21 7.41
N LEU A 91 -13.36 12.13 6.64
CA LEU A 91 -13.50 12.19 5.19
C LEU A 91 -14.97 12.01 4.82
N ARG A 92 -15.36 12.55 3.68
CA ARG A 92 -16.70 12.37 3.11
C ARG A 92 -16.64 11.51 1.83
N PRO A 93 -17.68 10.74 1.53
CA PRO A 93 -17.74 10.01 0.27
C PRO A 93 -17.77 10.98 -0.91
N VAL A 94 -17.08 10.60 -2.00
CA VAL A 94 -17.18 11.32 -3.27
C VAL A 94 -18.49 10.93 -3.93
N GLU A 95 -19.30 11.92 -4.33
CA GLU A 95 -20.59 11.69 -4.95
C GLU A 95 -20.46 10.86 -6.25
N LEU A 96 -21.40 9.96 -6.45
CA LEU A 96 -21.50 9.09 -7.64
C LEU A 96 -20.30 8.15 -7.89
N VAL A 97 -19.32 8.11 -6.99
CA VAL A 97 -18.15 7.24 -7.12
C VAL A 97 -18.07 6.30 -5.92
N GLN A 98 -18.04 5.01 -6.20
CA GLN A 98 -17.92 4.01 -5.14
C GLN A 98 -16.49 3.92 -4.60
N ASN A 99 -16.37 3.62 -3.32
CA ASN A 99 -15.12 3.33 -2.64
C ASN A 99 -14.10 4.49 -2.65
N ARG A 100 -14.57 5.73 -2.80
CA ARG A 100 -13.74 6.95 -2.80
C ARG A 100 -14.20 7.93 -1.75
N TRP A 101 -13.22 8.53 -1.07
CA TRP A 101 -13.45 9.51 -0.02
C TRP A 101 -12.48 10.66 -0.17
N GLU A 102 -12.95 11.85 0.18
CA GLU A 102 -12.18 13.08 0.09
C GLU A 102 -12.25 13.86 1.40
N GLY A 103 -11.29 14.73 1.60
CA GLY A 103 -11.24 15.64 2.73
C GLY A 103 -10.04 16.57 2.65
N PHE A 104 -9.63 17.11 3.79
CA PHE A 104 -8.54 18.07 3.84
C PHE A 104 -7.51 17.67 4.89
N VAL A 105 -6.24 17.92 4.55
CA VAL A 105 -5.11 17.83 5.47
C VAL A 105 -4.74 19.25 5.89
N PRO A 106 -4.89 19.60 7.17
CA PRO A 106 -4.42 20.89 7.68
C PRO A 106 -2.90 20.88 7.78
N VAL A 107 -2.27 21.92 7.25
CA VAL A 107 -0.83 22.14 7.37
C VAL A 107 -0.59 23.38 8.21
N PRO A 108 0.18 23.32 9.30
CA PRO A 108 0.48 24.48 10.12
C PRO A 108 1.08 25.62 9.27
N ALA A 109 0.72 26.87 9.59
CA ALA A 109 1.26 28.03 8.90
C ALA A 109 2.79 28.03 8.96
N GLY A 110 3.44 28.25 7.80
CA GLY A 110 4.90 28.22 7.67
C GLY A 110 5.53 26.82 7.57
N ALA A 111 4.77 25.74 7.76
CA ALA A 111 5.27 24.40 7.48
C ALA A 111 5.23 24.12 5.97
N ASN A 112 6.26 23.45 5.47
CA ASN A 112 6.36 23.04 4.07
C ASN A 112 6.05 21.54 3.89
N THR A 113 5.95 20.78 4.98
CA THR A 113 5.65 19.35 4.93
C THR A 113 4.80 18.94 6.11
N VAL A 114 3.91 17.97 5.89
CA VAL A 114 3.16 17.30 6.95
C VAL A 114 3.01 15.82 6.61
N ALA A 115 3.18 14.98 7.62
CA ALA A 115 2.90 13.56 7.50
C ALA A 115 1.43 13.29 7.80
N PHE A 116 0.82 12.42 7.00
CA PHE A 116 -0.55 11.97 7.21
C PHE A 116 -0.73 10.52 6.80
N ARG A 117 -1.82 9.91 7.24
CA ARG A 117 -2.27 8.60 6.76
C ARG A 117 -3.78 8.46 6.90
N PHE A 118 -4.36 7.58 6.12
CA PHE A 118 -5.79 7.29 6.21
C PHE A 118 -6.07 6.20 7.23
N LYS A 119 -7.21 6.33 7.91
CA LYS A 119 -7.76 5.35 8.84
C LYS A 119 -9.22 5.10 8.49
N PHE A 120 -9.60 3.84 8.33
CA PHE A 120 -10.97 3.45 8.05
C PHE A 120 -11.43 2.50 9.14
N ASP A 121 -12.38 2.95 9.97
CA ASP A 121 -13.04 2.12 10.96
C ASP A 121 -14.30 1.52 10.33
N TYR A 122 -14.54 0.25 10.55
CA TYR A 122 -15.69 -0.46 9.99
C TYR A 122 -16.09 -1.67 10.83
N LEU A 123 -17.28 -2.19 10.55
CA LEU A 123 -17.75 -3.45 11.10
C LEU A 123 -17.61 -4.56 10.07
N TYR A 124 -17.40 -5.77 10.54
CA TYR A 124 -17.49 -6.97 9.70
C TYR A 124 -18.43 -7.99 10.33
N ASN A 125 -19.15 -8.72 9.47
CA ASN A 125 -20.04 -9.77 9.89
C ASN A 125 -19.23 -11.00 10.30
N ASN A 126 -19.66 -11.65 11.39
CA ASN A 126 -19.10 -12.90 11.85
C ASN A 126 -20.24 -13.89 12.07
N VAL A 127 -20.06 -15.13 11.64
CA VAL A 127 -21.12 -16.15 11.71
C VAL A 127 -21.51 -16.42 13.18
N GLY A 128 -22.80 -16.35 13.48
CA GLY A 128 -23.33 -16.66 14.81
C GLY A 128 -23.05 -15.64 15.92
N THR A 129 -22.45 -14.47 15.58
CA THR A 129 -22.16 -13.42 16.57
C THR A 129 -22.51 -12.05 16.00
N PRO A 130 -22.72 -11.02 16.85
CA PRO A 130 -22.88 -9.63 16.42
C PRO A 130 -21.67 -9.17 15.59
N PRO A 131 -21.86 -8.18 14.66
CA PRO A 131 -20.78 -7.58 13.90
C PRO A 131 -19.66 -7.06 14.81
N LYS A 132 -18.42 -7.27 14.39
CA LYS A 132 -17.22 -6.87 15.16
C LYS A 132 -16.54 -5.66 14.54
N PRO A 133 -16.01 -4.74 15.37
CA PRO A 133 -15.25 -3.59 14.87
C PRO A 133 -13.86 -4.02 14.38
N ASN A 134 -13.39 -3.31 13.37
CA ASN A 134 -12.03 -3.42 12.85
C ASN A 134 -11.58 -2.07 12.27
N SER A 135 -10.29 -1.92 12.04
CA SER A 135 -9.70 -0.71 11.45
C SER A 135 -8.65 -1.09 10.40
N ALA A 136 -8.66 -0.39 9.28
CA ALA A 136 -7.60 -0.46 8.28
C ALA A 136 -6.83 0.86 8.25
N TRP A 137 -5.52 0.77 8.03
CA TRP A 137 -4.61 1.90 7.98
C TRP A 137 -3.84 1.92 6.67
N SER A 138 -3.73 3.08 6.06
CA SER A 138 -2.84 3.26 4.91
C SER A 138 -1.37 3.33 5.35
N PRO A 139 -0.43 3.20 4.41
CA PRO A 139 0.92 3.70 4.61
C PRO A 139 0.91 5.18 5.00
N ALA A 140 1.98 5.65 5.63
CA ALA A 140 2.17 7.08 5.86
C ALA A 140 2.57 7.77 4.55
N TYR A 141 1.96 8.92 4.31
CA TYR A 141 2.26 9.83 3.21
C TYR A 141 2.84 11.13 3.75
N GLN A 142 3.61 11.83 2.93
CA GLN A 142 4.13 13.14 3.25
C GLN A 142 3.62 14.14 2.21
N LEU A 143 2.77 15.06 2.63
CA LEU A 143 2.34 16.20 1.81
C LEU A 143 3.44 17.27 1.84
N ARG A 144 3.78 17.79 0.69
CA ARG A 144 4.74 18.87 0.50
C ARG A 144 4.05 20.11 -0.06
N VAL A 145 4.18 21.21 0.63
CA VAL A 145 3.67 22.51 0.20
C VAL A 145 4.79 23.26 -0.50
N ILE A 146 4.53 23.68 -1.74
CA ILE A 146 5.49 24.42 -2.57
C ILE A 146 5.04 25.88 -2.70
N ASP A 147 5.96 26.79 -2.52
CA ASP A 147 5.74 28.20 -2.79
C ASP A 147 5.80 28.43 -4.30
N GLN A 148 4.85 29.18 -4.85
CA GLN A 148 4.80 29.57 -6.26
C GLN A 148 5.47 30.91 -6.47
#